data_4c3b9b1724d21a61e4feafc89209ec62
#
_entry.id   4c3b9b1724d21a61e4feafc89209ec62
#
_cell.length_a   1.000
_cell.length_b   1.000
_cell.length_c   1.000
_cell.angle_alpha   90.00
_cell.angle_beta   90.00
_cell.angle_gamma   90.00
#
_symmetry.space_group_name_H-M   'P 1'
#
loop_
_entity.id
_entity.type
_entity.pdbx_description
1 polymer ?
#
loop_
_entity_poly.entity_id
_entity_poly.type
_entity_poly.pdbx_seq_one_letter_code
_entity_poly.pdbx_strand_id
1 'polypeptide(L)'
;WVVADLEGIRKGNVVAFSVLGQQSEDLIVVAEARPGVDEESLKQEAKDAVRGELFLNVEDVVLLAPGALPKTSSGKLQRSKTRQRYLDKTISDGGSRTMGSRGQTITVARHMVRSLVSRVKYTVKERANTIPMVGRIQNTITKRIRPRA
;
A
#
# COMPACT_ATOMS: atom_id res chain seq x y z
N TRP A 1 10.22 -20.42 -2.99
CA TRP A 1 9.37 -19.82 -1.93
C TRP A 1 10.21 -18.93 -1.02
N VAL A 2 10.77 -17.88 -1.58
CA VAL A 2 11.77 -16.99 -0.98
C VAL A 2 11.49 -16.67 0.49
N VAL A 3 10.34 -16.09 0.80
CA VAL A 3 9.99 -15.70 2.18
C VAL A 3 9.64 -16.90 3.06
N ALA A 4 9.10 -17.98 2.49
CA ALA A 4 8.69 -19.15 3.27
C ALA A 4 9.87 -19.97 3.78
N ASP A 5 11.06 -19.78 3.22
CA ASP A 5 12.28 -20.50 3.58
C ASP A 5 13.13 -19.77 4.63
N LEU A 6 12.75 -18.52 4.98
CA LEU A 6 13.42 -17.75 6.02
C LEU A 6 13.24 -18.38 7.40
N GLU A 7 14.30 -18.33 8.20
CA GLU A 7 14.24 -18.73 9.60
C GLU A 7 13.29 -17.78 10.35
N GLY A 8 12.43 -18.33 11.18
CA GLY A 8 11.40 -17.52 11.85
C GLY A 8 10.06 -17.48 11.14
N ILE A 9 9.96 -17.78 9.86
CA ILE A 9 8.69 -17.94 9.14
C ILE A 9 8.18 -19.37 9.25
N ARG A 10 6.87 -19.52 9.39
CA ARG A 10 6.22 -20.83 9.35
C ARG A 10 6.03 -21.28 7.91
N LYS A 11 6.76 -22.32 7.51
CA LYS A 11 6.69 -22.88 6.15
C LYS A 11 5.25 -23.12 5.70
N GLY A 12 4.94 -22.75 4.46
CA GLY A 12 3.61 -22.94 3.90
C GLY A 12 2.54 -21.94 4.40
N ASN A 13 2.91 -20.95 5.22
CA ASN A 13 2.01 -19.93 5.75
C ASN A 13 2.44 -18.53 5.32
N VAL A 14 2.61 -18.34 4.02
CA VAL A 14 2.96 -17.06 3.40
C VAL A 14 1.98 -16.79 2.26
N VAL A 15 1.47 -15.58 2.18
CA VAL A 15 0.58 -15.10 1.13
C VAL A 15 1.12 -13.78 0.60
N ALA A 16 1.26 -13.69 -0.71
CA ALA A 16 1.61 -12.46 -1.40
C ALA A 16 0.46 -12.00 -2.31
N PHE A 17 0.20 -10.71 -2.36
CA PHE A 17 -0.81 -10.09 -3.22
C PHE A 17 -0.45 -8.63 -3.51
N SER A 18 -1.01 -8.11 -4.58
CA SER A 18 -0.88 -6.68 -4.90
C SER A 18 -2.06 -5.87 -4.41
N VAL A 19 -1.79 -4.60 -4.11
CA VAL A 19 -2.80 -3.57 -3.85
C VAL A 19 -2.49 -2.36 -4.73
N LEU A 20 -3.51 -1.57 -5.07
CA LEU A 20 -3.32 -0.36 -5.85
C LEU A 20 -2.53 0.67 -5.05
N GLY A 21 -1.33 0.98 -5.52
CA GLY A 21 -0.49 2.06 -5.03
C GLY A 21 -0.76 3.39 -5.73
N GLN A 22 0.15 4.34 -5.61
CA GLN A 22 -0.01 5.67 -6.21
C GLN A 22 0.27 5.70 -7.71
N GLN A 23 1.25 4.94 -8.18
CA GLN A 23 1.71 4.92 -9.57
C GLN A 23 1.67 3.52 -10.18
N SER A 24 1.73 2.51 -9.34
CA SER A 24 1.75 1.09 -9.73
C SER A 24 1.08 0.25 -8.66
N GLU A 25 1.09 -1.05 -8.85
CA GLU A 25 0.69 -2.00 -7.82
C GLU A 25 1.81 -2.16 -6.78
N ASP A 26 1.42 -2.10 -5.52
CA ASP A 26 2.31 -2.33 -4.38
C ASP A 26 2.22 -3.80 -3.98
N LEU A 27 3.37 -4.47 -3.88
CA LEU A 27 3.45 -5.87 -3.42
C LEU A 27 3.40 -5.92 -1.90
N ILE A 28 2.45 -6.70 -1.38
CA ILE A 28 2.29 -6.95 0.06
C ILE A 28 2.54 -8.44 0.33
N VAL A 29 3.33 -8.71 1.36
CA VAL A 29 3.59 -10.07 1.85
C VAL A 29 3.00 -10.20 3.25
N VAL A 30 2.23 -11.26 3.48
CA VAL A 30 1.69 -11.61 4.79
C VAL A 30 2.16 -13.01 5.15
N ALA A 31 2.81 -13.16 6.30
CA ALA A 31 3.38 -14.42 6.75
C ALA A 31 3.07 -14.69 8.22
N GLU A 32 2.97 -15.97 8.60
CA GLU A 32 2.95 -16.35 10.01
C GLU A 32 4.39 -16.50 10.52
N ALA A 33 4.73 -15.72 11.54
CA ALA A 33 6.01 -15.80 12.22
C ALA A 33 5.98 -16.80 13.38
N ARG A 34 7.14 -17.35 13.72
CA ARG A 34 7.31 -18.16 14.93
C ARG A 34 7.36 -17.24 16.15
N PRO A 35 6.93 -17.71 17.33
CA PRO A 35 7.04 -16.92 18.54
C PRO A 35 8.51 -16.62 18.89
N GLY A 36 8.75 -15.41 19.41
CA GLY A 36 10.06 -15.01 19.92
C GLY A 36 11.06 -14.51 18.88
N VAL A 37 10.64 -14.33 17.62
CA VAL A 37 11.47 -13.69 16.59
C VAL A 37 11.45 -12.16 16.71
N ASP A 38 12.52 -11.53 16.29
CA ASP A 38 12.54 -10.08 16.09
C ASP A 38 11.78 -9.72 14.82
N GLU A 39 10.58 -9.15 14.98
CA GLU A 39 9.68 -8.87 13.86
C GLU A 39 10.27 -7.86 12.88
N GLU A 40 10.97 -6.82 13.35
CA GLU A 40 11.51 -5.79 12.46
C GLU A 40 12.68 -6.33 11.62
N SER A 41 13.57 -7.11 12.24
CA SER A 41 14.66 -7.80 11.53
C SER A 41 14.10 -8.77 10.49
N LEU A 42 13.11 -9.57 10.86
CA LEU A 42 12.51 -10.58 9.96
C LEU A 42 11.75 -9.93 8.79
N LYS A 43 11.09 -8.78 8.99
CA LYS A 43 10.46 -8.02 7.91
C LYS A 43 11.50 -7.49 6.91
N GLN A 44 12.61 -6.97 7.43
CA GLN A 44 13.67 -6.47 6.57
C GLN A 44 14.31 -7.60 5.77
N GLU A 45 14.60 -8.73 6.41
CA GLU A 45 15.13 -9.92 5.75
C GLU A 45 14.19 -10.44 4.65
N ALA A 46 12.88 -10.45 4.91
CA ALA A 46 11.89 -10.83 3.90
C ALA A 46 11.88 -9.88 2.69
N LYS A 47 12.01 -8.57 2.91
CA LYS A 47 12.10 -7.59 1.82
C LYS A 47 13.37 -7.77 1.00
N ASP A 48 14.49 -7.96 1.67
CA ASP A 48 15.79 -8.12 1.01
C ASP A 48 15.88 -9.42 0.23
N ALA A 49 15.32 -10.51 0.76
CA ALA A 49 15.24 -11.79 0.07
C ALA A 49 14.41 -11.70 -1.23
N VAL A 50 13.23 -11.08 -1.17
CA VAL A 50 12.39 -10.87 -2.35
C VAL A 50 13.08 -9.96 -3.37
N ARG A 51 13.74 -8.90 -2.91
CA ARG A 51 14.48 -8.01 -3.79
C ARG A 51 15.65 -8.71 -4.47
N GLY A 52 16.41 -9.50 -3.72
CA GLY A 52 17.58 -10.22 -4.22
C GLY A 52 17.25 -11.32 -5.22
N GLU A 53 16.18 -12.08 -4.99
CA GLU A 53 15.86 -13.22 -5.83
C GLU A 53 14.85 -12.95 -6.95
N LEU A 54 13.90 -12.03 -6.71
CA LEU A 54 12.81 -11.76 -7.64
C LEU A 54 12.88 -10.37 -8.28
N PHE A 55 13.82 -9.53 -7.86
CA PHE A 55 13.97 -8.15 -8.31
C PHE A 55 12.69 -7.31 -8.10
N LEU A 56 11.90 -7.66 -7.09
CA LEU A 56 10.66 -6.97 -6.73
C LEU A 56 10.83 -6.21 -5.43
N ASN A 57 10.22 -5.03 -5.36
CA ASN A 57 10.13 -4.28 -4.13
C ASN A 57 8.85 -4.64 -3.37
N VAL A 58 9.02 -5.09 -2.12
CA VAL A 58 7.91 -5.33 -1.20
C VAL A 58 7.62 -4.03 -0.44
N GLU A 59 6.43 -3.50 -0.61
CA GLU A 59 6.04 -2.27 0.10
C GLU A 59 5.81 -2.56 1.58
N ASP A 60 5.07 -3.63 1.90
CA ASP A 60 4.77 -3.99 3.28
C ASP A 60 4.88 -5.48 3.54
N VAL A 61 5.45 -5.83 4.71
CA VAL A 61 5.50 -7.20 5.23
C VAL A 61 4.73 -7.24 6.55
N VAL A 62 3.65 -8.00 6.59
CA VAL A 62 2.82 -8.19 7.78
C VAL A 62 3.11 -9.55 8.39
N LEU A 63 3.62 -9.54 9.60
CA LEU A 63 3.85 -10.76 10.37
C LEU A 63 2.66 -11.04 11.29
N LEU A 64 2.16 -12.25 11.27
CA LEU A 64 1.03 -12.70 12.06
C LEU A 64 1.44 -13.82 12.99
N ALA A 65 0.71 -13.93 14.08
CA ALA A 65 0.84 -15.07 14.99
C ALA A 65 0.46 -16.40 14.30
N PRO A 66 0.99 -17.52 14.75
CA PRO A 66 0.64 -18.83 14.23
C PRO A 66 -0.88 -19.09 14.21
N GLY A 67 -1.41 -19.50 13.06
CA GLY A 67 -2.84 -19.80 12.88
C GLY A 67 -3.72 -18.59 12.56
N ALA A 68 -3.16 -17.38 12.41
CA ALA A 68 -3.93 -16.18 12.13
C ALA A 68 -4.27 -16.00 10.63
N LEU A 69 -3.51 -16.64 9.72
CA LEU A 69 -3.82 -16.59 8.29
C LEU A 69 -5.13 -17.33 7.97
N PRO A 70 -6.05 -16.71 7.20
CA PRO A 70 -7.28 -17.34 6.78
C PRO A 70 -7.02 -18.61 5.94
N LYS A 71 -7.64 -19.71 6.33
CA LYS A 71 -7.57 -20.99 5.62
C LYS A 71 -8.96 -21.53 5.33
N THR A 72 -9.07 -22.35 4.29
CA THR A 72 -10.26 -23.16 4.02
C THR A 72 -10.37 -24.30 5.03
N SER A 73 -11.49 -25.00 5.06
CA SER A 73 -11.67 -26.24 5.85
C SER A 73 -10.63 -27.33 5.48
N SER A 74 -10.14 -27.33 4.25
CA SER A 74 -9.07 -28.21 3.80
C SER A 74 -7.64 -27.71 4.08
N GLY A 75 -7.50 -26.59 4.81
CA GLY A 75 -6.20 -26.03 5.20
C GLY A 75 -5.49 -25.18 4.15
N LYS A 76 -6.12 -24.91 2.99
CA LYS A 76 -5.53 -24.06 1.94
C LYS A 76 -5.63 -22.58 2.31
N LEU A 77 -4.56 -21.82 2.08
CA LEU A 77 -4.53 -20.37 2.32
C LEU A 77 -5.53 -19.63 1.42
N GLN A 78 -6.29 -18.72 2.00
CA GLN A 78 -7.28 -17.89 1.30
C GLN A 78 -6.69 -16.52 0.97
N ARG A 79 -5.98 -16.40 -0.16
CA ARG A 79 -5.33 -15.15 -0.59
C ARG A 79 -6.30 -13.98 -0.67
N SER A 80 -7.44 -14.15 -1.31
CA SER A 80 -8.44 -13.08 -1.47
C SER A 80 -8.97 -12.58 -0.13
N LYS A 81 -9.22 -13.50 0.83
CA LYS A 81 -9.66 -13.11 2.17
C LYS A 81 -8.57 -12.43 2.97
N THR A 82 -7.30 -12.84 2.81
CA THR A 82 -6.16 -12.18 3.42
C THR A 82 -6.01 -10.76 2.88
N ARG A 83 -6.07 -10.60 1.54
CA ARG A 83 -6.06 -9.28 0.89
C ARG A 83 -7.20 -8.38 1.39
N GLN A 84 -8.43 -8.92 1.49
CA GLN A 84 -9.58 -8.14 1.98
C GLN A 84 -9.35 -7.67 3.41
N ARG A 85 -8.91 -8.56 4.32
CA ARG A 85 -8.59 -8.18 5.71
C ARG A 85 -7.48 -7.13 5.80
N TYR A 86 -6.49 -7.20 4.92
CA TYR A 86 -5.45 -6.18 4.85
C TYR A 86 -6.02 -4.81 4.47
N LEU A 87 -6.87 -4.76 3.44
CA LEU A 87 -7.55 -3.53 3.00
C LEU A 87 -8.50 -2.96 4.05
N ASP A 88 -9.21 -3.83 4.77
CA ASP A 88 -10.13 -3.47 5.86
C ASP A 88 -9.40 -3.15 7.18
N LYS A 89 -8.08 -3.29 7.23
CA LYS A 89 -7.24 -3.11 8.42
C LYS A 89 -7.54 -4.06 9.58
N THR A 90 -8.15 -5.19 9.30
CA THR A 90 -8.52 -6.21 10.30
C THR A 90 -7.57 -7.42 10.30
N ILE A 91 -6.45 -7.32 9.58
CA ILE A 91 -5.54 -8.44 9.42
C ILE A 91 -4.84 -8.82 10.72
N SER A 92 -4.59 -7.87 11.61
CA SER A 92 -3.97 -8.08 12.92
C SER A 92 -4.93 -8.66 13.96
N ASP A 93 -6.24 -8.60 13.72
CA ASP A 93 -7.25 -9.01 14.69
C ASP A 93 -7.50 -10.52 14.72
N GLY A 94 -6.84 -11.25 13.84
CA GLY A 94 -6.99 -12.71 13.68
C GLY A 94 -6.16 -13.54 14.64
N GLY A 95 -6.25 -13.32 15.95
CA GLY A 95 -5.87 -14.36 16.93
C GLY A 95 -4.59 -14.18 17.73
N SER A 96 -4.10 -12.98 17.96
CA SER A 96 -3.05 -12.76 18.96
C SER A 96 -3.47 -11.73 20.00
N ARG A 97 -3.63 -12.22 21.23
CA ARG A 97 -3.60 -11.41 22.44
C ARG A 97 -2.16 -10.99 22.76
N THR A 98 -1.44 -10.41 21.84
CA THR A 98 -0.16 -9.81 22.14
C THR A 98 -0.26 -8.31 21.97
N MET A 99 -0.15 -7.67 23.12
CA MET A 99 -0.03 -6.24 23.30
C MET A 99 0.98 -5.64 22.33
N GLY A 100 0.53 -4.65 21.56
CA GLY A 100 1.34 -3.50 21.27
C GLY A 100 2.30 -3.60 20.11
N SER A 101 1.79 -3.42 18.92
CA SER A 101 2.59 -2.69 17.93
C SER A 101 1.82 -1.45 17.50
N ARG A 102 2.05 -0.35 18.16
CA ARG A 102 1.62 0.99 17.73
C ARG A 102 2.14 1.35 16.34
N GLY A 103 3.13 0.61 15.81
CA GLY A 103 3.73 0.81 14.50
C GLY A 103 2.87 0.28 13.34
N GLN A 104 2.20 -0.86 13.48
CA GLN A 104 1.43 -1.49 12.40
C GLN A 104 0.20 -0.67 11.98
N THR A 105 -0.44 0.01 12.92
CA THR A 105 -1.60 0.87 12.63
C THR A 105 -1.22 2.09 11.78
N ILE A 106 0.01 2.55 11.88
CA ILE A 106 0.49 3.73 11.14
C ILE A 106 0.74 3.41 9.66
N THR A 107 1.30 2.25 9.36
CA THR A 107 1.63 1.85 7.98
C THR A 107 0.38 1.66 7.13
N VAL A 108 -0.63 0.97 7.67
CA VAL A 108 -1.90 0.75 6.96
C VAL A 108 -2.69 2.06 6.80
N ALA A 109 -2.66 2.93 7.80
CA ALA A 109 -3.25 4.28 7.72
C ALA A 109 -2.56 5.14 6.64
N ARG A 110 -1.23 5.00 6.49
CA ARG A 110 -0.44 5.71 5.49
C ARG A 110 -0.82 5.29 4.06
N HIS A 111 -1.06 3.99 3.82
CA HIS A 111 -1.53 3.48 2.53
C HIS A 111 -2.92 3.99 2.14
N MET A 112 -3.87 4.02 3.07
CA MET A 112 -5.21 4.52 2.78
C MET A 112 -5.25 6.02 2.48
N VAL A 113 -4.50 6.82 3.23
CA VAL A 113 -4.41 8.26 2.97
C VAL A 113 -3.77 8.51 1.60
N ARG A 114 -2.75 7.74 1.23
CA ARG A 114 -2.12 7.82 -0.10
C ARG A 114 -3.10 7.48 -1.22
N SER A 115 -3.90 6.43 -1.09
CA SER A 115 -4.88 6.04 -2.12
C SER A 115 -6.03 7.04 -2.26
N LEU A 116 -6.46 7.69 -1.17
CA LEU A 116 -7.47 8.74 -1.22
C LEU A 116 -6.94 10.02 -1.88
N VAL A 117 -5.69 10.41 -1.58
CA VAL A 117 -5.06 11.59 -2.18
C VAL A 117 -4.85 11.41 -3.68
N SER A 118 -4.51 10.20 -4.15
CA SER A 118 -4.37 9.94 -5.60
C SER A 118 -5.71 10.03 -6.34
N ARG A 119 -6.80 9.54 -5.75
CA ARG A 119 -8.16 9.67 -6.32
C ARG A 119 -8.59 11.13 -6.44
N VAL A 120 -8.34 11.94 -5.40
CA VAL A 120 -8.68 13.36 -5.42
C VAL A 120 -7.86 14.12 -6.47
N LYS A 121 -6.56 13.82 -6.61
CA LYS A 121 -5.71 14.44 -7.65
C LYS A 121 -6.16 14.09 -9.07
N TYR A 122 -6.62 12.86 -9.31
CA TYR A 122 -7.14 12.45 -10.61
C TYR A 122 -8.40 13.23 -10.98
N THR A 123 -9.34 13.36 -10.06
CA THR A 123 -10.62 14.08 -10.27
C THR A 123 -10.40 15.58 -10.50
N VAL A 124 -9.43 16.18 -9.82
CA VAL A 124 -9.09 17.61 -10.01
C VAL A 124 -8.41 17.84 -11.36
N LYS A 125 -7.54 16.92 -11.81
CA LYS A 125 -6.86 17.02 -13.10
C LYS A 125 -7.83 16.87 -14.28
N GLU A 126 -8.82 15.99 -14.19
CA GLU A 126 -9.86 15.84 -15.21
C GLU A 126 -10.74 17.09 -15.30
N ARG A 127 -11.16 17.67 -14.17
CA ARG A 127 -11.96 18.90 -14.17
C ARG A 127 -11.20 20.12 -14.70
N ALA A 128 -9.89 20.19 -14.48
CA ALA A 128 -9.08 21.27 -15.03
C ALA A 128 -8.93 21.20 -16.57
N ASN A 129 -9.00 19.99 -17.15
CA ASN A 129 -8.92 19.80 -18.60
C ASN A 129 -10.28 19.98 -19.33
N THR A 130 -11.38 20.07 -18.57
CA THR A 130 -12.75 20.16 -19.15
C THR A 130 -13.30 21.59 -19.14
N ILE A 131 -12.51 22.59 -18.71
CA ILE A 131 -12.91 23.99 -18.81
C ILE A 131 -12.54 24.49 -20.21
N PRO A 132 -13.51 24.73 -21.09
CA PRO A 132 -13.21 25.32 -22.39
C PRO A 132 -12.67 26.73 -22.17
N MET A 133 -11.58 27.03 -22.83
CA MET A 133 -10.98 28.36 -22.90
C MET A 133 -12.02 29.38 -23.36
N VAL A 134 -12.64 30.08 -22.43
CA VAL A 134 -13.46 31.24 -22.73
C VAL A 134 -12.53 32.43 -22.98
N GLY A 135 -12.46 32.75 -24.27
CA GLY A 135 -12.28 34.10 -24.77
C GLY A 135 -11.05 34.89 -24.30
N ARG A 136 -10.05 34.94 -25.18
CA ARG A 136 -9.15 36.09 -25.31
C ARG A 136 -9.97 37.38 -25.34
N ILE A 137 -9.99 38.13 -24.27
CA ILE A 137 -10.29 39.54 -24.31
C ILE A 137 -8.95 40.22 -24.60
N GLN A 138 -8.71 40.50 -25.86
CA GLN A 138 -7.61 41.33 -26.27
C GLN A 138 -7.87 42.77 -25.79
N ASN A 139 -6.93 43.25 -24.99
CA ASN A 139 -6.76 44.67 -24.68
C ASN A 139 -6.63 45.52 -25.96
N THR A 140 -7.73 46.17 -26.32
CA THR A 140 -7.73 47.26 -27.28
C THR A 140 -8.06 48.54 -26.52
N ILE A 141 -7.18 49.02 -25.68
CA ILE A 141 -7.22 50.37 -25.14
C ILE A 141 -5.77 50.83 -24.93
N THR A 142 -5.11 51.23 -26.01
CA THR A 142 -3.97 52.14 -25.92
C THR A 142 -3.76 52.84 -27.28
N LYS A 143 -4.67 53.70 -27.64
CA LYS A 143 -4.37 54.75 -28.66
C LYS A 143 -5.37 55.88 -28.48
N ARG A 144 -4.94 56.92 -27.81
CA ARG A 144 -5.23 58.32 -28.03
C ARG A 144 -5.12 59.12 -26.75
N ILE A 145 -3.96 59.66 -26.52
CA ILE A 145 -3.82 61.03 -26.02
C ILE A 145 -2.44 61.50 -26.50
N ARG A 146 -2.42 62.29 -27.55
CA ARG A 146 -1.33 63.23 -27.83
C ARG A 146 -1.73 64.57 -27.18
N PRO A 147 -0.89 65.19 -26.38
CA PRO A 147 -1.02 66.62 -26.14
C PRO A 147 -0.34 67.38 -27.29
N ARG A 148 -1.07 68.42 -27.78
CA ARG A 148 -0.51 69.51 -28.56
C ARG A 148 0.15 70.52 -27.61
N ALA A 149 1.30 70.90 -27.92
CA ALA A 149 1.88 72.24 -28.06
C ALA A 149 3.39 72.12 -28.00
#